data_c388b7ea5ea5b4588ee5c63022f10a37
#
_entry.id   c388b7ea5ea5b4588ee5c63022f10a37
#
_cell.length_a   1.000
_cell.length_b   1.000
_cell.length_c   1.000
_cell.angle_alpha   90.00
_cell.angle_beta   90.00
_cell.angle_gamma   90.00
#
_symmetry.space_group_name_H-M   'P 1'
#
loop_
_entity.id
_entity.type
_entity.pdbx_description
1 polymer ?
#
loop_
_entity_poly.entity_id
_entity_poly.type
_entity_poly.pdbx_seq_one_letter_code
_entity_poly.pdbx_strand_id
1 'polypeptide(L)'
;MKNKILVTGGLGILGNQLIDLLCQDEKNQVFLLDYKKNINRLKKTTFKNKVTFIGGDFVDLNKMKSLVSKYDFKAIFHLGAVTQVIDAYKSPMKTFRTNIDGTINILEAIRLINKKIVFIYASSDKAYGELVGKSYKENHQLKGIYPYDVSKSASDLVAQSYSKTYGLKVGIIRCGNIYGPADYNLDRLIPGIIINTLKNKRIVIRSSGKLIRDYIYVYDAAKAYIMLMKKMLKNSKKLFIYNIGSKHNLTALIMLDKIQKLMKKKITPLIKNNSKIEIKKQKLNYQKAFKELKWKPSANLEKSLLETIKWYQKNLSYFK
;
A
#
# COMPACT_ATOMS: atom_id res chain seq x y z
N MET A 1 29.33 -5.31 1.28
CA MET A 1 28.59 -4.11 0.80
C MET A 1 27.13 -4.19 1.27
N LYS A 2 26.52 -3.07 1.68
CA LYS A 2 25.10 -3.02 2.07
C LYS A 2 24.18 -3.13 0.85
N ASN A 3 23.01 -3.75 1.04
CA ASN A 3 21.96 -3.78 0.03
C ASN A 3 21.28 -2.41 -0.03
N LYS A 4 21.49 -1.65 -1.08
CA LYS A 4 20.83 -0.36 -1.29
C LYS A 4 19.40 -0.59 -1.78
N ILE A 5 18.42 -0.07 -1.06
CA ILE A 5 16.99 -0.28 -1.31
C ILE A 5 16.31 1.08 -1.39
N LEU A 6 15.62 1.35 -2.50
CA LEU A 6 14.80 2.55 -2.66
C LEU A 6 13.33 2.24 -2.33
N VAL A 7 12.71 3.13 -1.56
CA VAL A 7 11.26 3.08 -1.28
C VAL A 7 10.64 4.41 -1.70
N THR A 8 9.72 4.39 -2.65
CA THR A 8 8.90 5.56 -2.99
C THR A 8 7.60 5.55 -2.18
N GLY A 9 7.14 6.71 -1.73
CA GLY A 9 5.93 6.80 -0.89
C GLY A 9 6.11 6.17 0.50
N GLY A 10 7.35 6.14 1.01
CA GLY A 10 7.69 5.49 2.27
C GLY A 10 7.08 6.13 3.51
N LEU A 11 6.53 7.34 3.42
CA LEU A 11 5.82 8.02 4.52
C LEU A 11 4.30 7.72 4.56
N GLY A 12 3.80 6.86 3.67
CA GLY A 12 2.47 6.27 3.77
C GLY A 12 2.43 5.13 4.80
N ILE A 13 1.22 4.62 5.10
CA ILE A 13 1.04 3.55 6.10
C ILE A 13 1.90 2.31 5.83
N LEU A 14 1.85 1.77 4.60
CA LEU A 14 2.64 0.59 4.23
C LEU A 14 4.13 0.90 4.22
N GLY A 15 4.51 2.03 3.63
CA GLY A 15 5.92 2.45 3.53
C GLY A 15 6.57 2.64 4.87
N ASN A 16 5.85 3.22 5.83
CA ASN A 16 6.33 3.41 7.20
C ASN A 16 6.70 2.07 7.85
N GLN A 17 5.79 1.11 7.82
CA GLN A 17 6.03 -0.22 8.39
C GLN A 17 7.09 -1.02 7.63
N LEU A 18 7.11 -0.91 6.29
CA LEU A 18 8.11 -1.58 5.46
C LEU A 18 9.52 -1.07 5.75
N ILE A 19 9.69 0.26 5.81
CA ILE A 19 11.00 0.87 6.10
C ILE A 19 11.47 0.49 7.50
N ASP A 20 10.59 0.52 8.49
CA ASP A 20 10.94 0.12 9.86
C ASP A 20 11.48 -1.31 9.90
N LEU A 21 10.83 -2.25 9.22
CA LEU A 21 11.29 -3.63 9.10
C LEU A 21 12.59 -3.77 8.28
N LEU A 22 12.75 -3.00 7.21
CA LEU A 22 13.98 -3.03 6.40
C LEU A 22 15.19 -2.51 7.18
N CYS A 23 14.99 -1.51 8.05
CA CYS A 23 16.04 -0.91 8.88
C CYS A 23 16.45 -1.77 10.09
N GLN A 24 15.72 -2.87 10.37
CA GLN A 24 16.12 -3.85 11.39
C GLN A 24 17.25 -4.77 10.91
N ASP A 25 17.43 -4.91 9.60
CA ASP A 25 18.52 -5.67 9.00
C ASP A 25 19.67 -4.70 8.63
N GLU A 26 20.76 -4.74 9.37
CA GLU A 26 21.93 -3.86 9.19
C GLU A 26 22.61 -4.00 7.83
N LYS A 27 22.33 -5.09 7.11
CA LYS A 27 22.77 -5.30 5.73
C LYS A 27 22.07 -4.37 4.75
N ASN A 28 20.96 -3.73 5.14
CA ASN A 28 20.23 -2.83 4.28
C ASN A 28 20.66 -1.37 4.50
N GLN A 29 20.73 -0.64 3.40
CA GLN A 29 20.78 0.82 3.36
C GLN A 29 19.53 1.31 2.64
N VAL A 30 18.63 1.96 3.37
CA VAL A 30 17.31 2.36 2.86
C VAL A 30 17.34 3.81 2.41
N PHE A 31 16.90 4.04 1.19
CA PHE A 31 16.69 5.36 0.59
C PHE A 31 15.18 5.59 0.47
N LEU A 32 14.72 6.74 0.91
CA LEU A 32 13.32 7.14 0.89
C LEU A 32 13.12 8.29 -0.09
N LEU A 33 12.43 8.04 -1.19
CA LEU A 33 12.02 9.09 -2.13
C LEU A 33 10.59 9.55 -1.81
N ASP A 34 10.44 10.82 -1.46
CA ASP A 34 9.15 11.45 -1.20
C ASP A 34 9.22 12.96 -1.50
N TYR A 35 8.10 13.66 -1.52
CA TYR A 35 8.09 15.11 -1.70
C TYR A 35 8.88 15.83 -0.60
N LYS A 36 9.66 16.87 -0.95
CA LYS A 36 10.47 17.66 0.01
C LYS A 36 9.65 18.14 1.21
N LYS A 37 8.40 18.59 0.98
CA LYS A 37 7.48 19.05 2.03
C LYS A 37 7.14 18.00 3.09
N ASN A 38 7.30 16.72 2.78
CA ASN A 38 7.00 15.62 3.69
C ASN A 38 8.12 15.33 4.72
N ILE A 39 9.24 16.03 4.69
CA ILE A 39 10.37 15.84 5.62
C ILE A 39 9.95 15.95 7.09
N ASN A 40 8.95 16.78 7.39
CA ASN A 40 8.42 16.91 8.74
C ASN A 40 7.67 15.65 9.23
N ARG A 41 7.14 14.84 8.30
CA ARG A 41 6.57 13.53 8.63
C ARG A 41 7.66 12.52 8.94
N LEU A 42 8.80 12.57 8.21
CA LEU A 42 9.95 11.72 8.51
C LEU A 42 10.45 11.92 9.93
N LYS A 43 10.51 13.15 10.44
CA LYS A 43 10.94 13.47 11.82
C LYS A 43 10.11 12.76 12.89
N LYS A 44 8.87 12.33 12.56
CA LYS A 44 7.94 11.64 13.45
C LYS A 44 8.03 10.11 13.37
N THR A 45 8.93 9.56 12.55
CA THR A 45 9.11 8.11 12.38
C THR A 45 10.20 7.55 13.28
N THR A 46 10.13 6.26 13.56
CA THR A 46 11.15 5.51 14.33
C THR A 46 12.46 5.36 13.57
N PHE A 47 12.44 5.47 12.25
CA PHE A 47 13.58 5.28 11.36
C PHE A 47 14.19 6.59 10.82
N LYS A 48 13.82 7.74 11.35
CA LYS A 48 14.26 9.06 10.85
C LYS A 48 15.78 9.21 10.65
N ASN A 49 16.57 8.58 11.50
CA ASN A 49 18.04 8.61 11.45
C ASN A 49 18.65 7.38 10.75
N LYS A 50 17.82 6.46 10.23
CA LYS A 50 18.27 5.20 9.62
C LYS A 50 18.11 5.18 8.10
N VAL A 51 17.58 6.24 7.52
CA VAL A 51 17.29 6.33 6.07
C VAL A 51 17.95 7.54 5.44
N THR A 52 18.32 7.42 4.18
CA THR A 52 18.69 8.55 3.34
C THR A 52 17.44 9.13 2.69
N PHE A 53 17.00 10.31 3.12
CA PHE A 53 15.86 10.99 2.52
C PHE A 53 16.25 11.68 1.21
N ILE A 54 15.50 11.42 0.16
CA ILE A 54 15.64 12.06 -1.15
C ILE A 54 14.36 12.83 -1.45
N GLY A 55 14.47 14.15 -1.51
CA GLY A 55 13.35 15.00 -1.91
C GLY A 55 13.17 14.99 -3.43
N GLY A 56 11.97 14.62 -3.91
CA GLY A 56 11.68 14.62 -5.34
C GLY A 56 10.36 13.97 -5.70
N ASP A 57 10.10 13.89 -6.99
CA ASP A 57 8.94 13.23 -7.55
C ASP A 57 9.40 12.07 -8.46
N PHE A 58 8.81 10.91 -8.32
CA PHE A 58 9.09 9.74 -9.17
C PHE A 58 8.41 9.84 -10.56
N VAL A 59 7.56 10.83 -10.76
CA VAL A 59 7.01 11.18 -12.08
C VAL A 59 8.07 11.87 -12.96
N ASP A 60 9.16 12.34 -12.39
CA ASP A 60 10.30 12.88 -13.11
C ASP A 60 11.23 11.75 -13.57
N LEU A 61 11.20 11.42 -14.87
CA LEU A 61 12.04 10.37 -15.47
C LEU A 61 13.55 10.66 -15.31
N ASN A 62 13.96 11.93 -15.48
CA ASN A 62 15.39 12.30 -15.38
C ASN A 62 15.87 12.11 -13.94
N LYS A 63 15.04 12.47 -12.95
CA LYS A 63 15.30 12.21 -11.55
C LYS A 63 15.47 10.71 -11.29
N MET A 64 14.58 9.89 -11.82
CA MET A 64 14.64 8.43 -11.64
C MET A 64 15.88 7.84 -12.30
N LYS A 65 16.23 8.24 -13.53
CA LYS A 65 17.48 7.85 -14.20
C LYS A 65 18.70 8.22 -13.36
N SER A 66 18.77 9.46 -12.89
CA SER A 66 19.87 9.92 -12.03
C SER A 66 20.03 9.09 -10.75
N LEU A 67 18.93 8.76 -10.09
CA LEU A 67 18.96 7.96 -8.86
C LEU A 67 19.39 6.52 -9.13
N VAL A 68 18.86 5.88 -10.18
CA VAL A 68 19.21 4.50 -10.54
C VAL A 68 20.67 4.39 -10.95
N SER A 69 21.20 5.38 -11.68
CA SER A 69 22.61 5.44 -12.06
C SER A 69 23.54 5.64 -10.85
N LYS A 70 23.17 6.55 -9.93
CA LYS A 70 24.02 6.96 -8.80
C LYS A 70 24.18 5.88 -7.73
N TYR A 71 23.12 5.10 -7.44
CA TYR A 71 23.08 4.34 -6.18
C TYR A 71 23.18 2.82 -6.31
N ASP A 72 23.21 2.24 -7.49
CA ASP A 72 23.24 0.78 -7.72
C ASP A 72 22.27 0.01 -6.78
N PHE A 73 21.00 0.35 -6.86
CA PHE A 73 19.99 -0.28 -6.02
C PHE A 73 19.85 -1.79 -6.30
N LYS A 74 19.69 -2.59 -5.25
CA LYS A 74 19.33 -4.01 -5.36
C LYS A 74 17.83 -4.19 -5.55
N ALA A 75 17.03 -3.32 -4.91
CA ALA A 75 15.57 -3.36 -5.01
C ALA A 75 14.96 -1.95 -4.95
N ILE A 76 13.84 -1.79 -5.64
CA ILE A 76 12.98 -0.59 -5.58
C ILE A 76 11.57 -1.04 -5.20
N PHE A 77 11.07 -0.55 -4.06
CA PHE A 77 9.66 -0.67 -3.67
C PHE A 77 8.90 0.56 -4.11
N HIS A 78 8.02 0.40 -5.08
CA HIS A 78 7.17 1.48 -5.57
C HIS A 78 5.81 1.44 -4.89
N LEU A 79 5.69 2.23 -3.81
CA LEU A 79 4.47 2.36 -3.00
C LEU A 79 3.79 3.72 -3.18
N GLY A 80 4.50 4.68 -3.80
CA GLY A 80 3.99 6.03 -4.05
C GLY A 80 2.82 6.00 -5.05
N ALA A 81 1.69 6.60 -4.67
CA ALA A 81 0.51 6.68 -5.51
C ALA A 81 -0.51 7.69 -4.96
N VAL A 82 -1.42 8.17 -5.80
CA VAL A 82 -2.72 8.68 -5.36
C VAL A 82 -3.55 7.48 -4.95
N THR A 83 -3.90 7.35 -3.66
CA THR A 83 -4.49 6.12 -3.10
C THR A 83 -5.97 6.24 -2.71
N GLN A 84 -6.50 7.45 -2.63
CA GLN A 84 -7.89 7.68 -2.26
C GLN A 84 -8.79 7.69 -3.49
N VAL A 85 -9.86 6.88 -3.46
CA VAL A 85 -10.84 6.80 -4.54
C VAL A 85 -11.50 8.17 -4.80
N ILE A 86 -11.78 8.93 -3.72
CA ILE A 86 -12.42 10.24 -3.82
C ILE A 86 -11.47 11.27 -4.46
N ASP A 87 -10.17 11.24 -4.12
CA ASP A 87 -9.18 12.14 -4.71
C ASP A 87 -8.95 11.82 -6.18
N ALA A 88 -8.92 10.52 -6.51
CA ALA A 88 -8.81 10.06 -7.89
C ALA A 88 -10.03 10.46 -8.73
N TYR A 89 -11.21 10.41 -8.15
CA TYR A 89 -12.44 10.88 -8.81
C TYR A 89 -12.41 12.39 -9.08
N LYS A 90 -11.99 13.18 -8.08
CA LYS A 90 -11.89 14.64 -8.20
C LYS A 90 -10.77 15.10 -9.16
N SER A 91 -9.70 14.32 -9.28
CA SER A 91 -8.50 14.68 -10.05
C SER A 91 -7.97 13.48 -10.85
N PRO A 92 -8.72 12.99 -11.86
CA PRO A 92 -8.36 11.76 -12.58
C PRO A 92 -7.05 11.93 -13.37
N MET A 93 -6.81 13.05 -14.01
CA MET A 93 -5.56 13.32 -14.74
C MET A 93 -4.33 13.23 -13.82
N LYS A 94 -4.39 13.87 -12.65
CA LYS A 94 -3.32 13.78 -11.65
C LYS A 94 -3.11 12.34 -11.21
N THR A 95 -4.20 11.59 -11.02
CA THR A 95 -4.14 10.19 -10.62
C THR A 95 -3.45 9.34 -11.67
N PHE A 96 -3.82 9.47 -12.94
CA PHE A 96 -3.20 8.72 -14.02
C PHE A 96 -1.72 9.08 -14.18
N ARG A 97 -1.37 10.37 -14.21
CA ARG A 97 0.03 10.82 -14.27
C ARG A 97 0.85 10.27 -13.09
N THR A 98 0.35 10.40 -11.86
CA THR A 98 1.10 9.92 -10.70
C THR A 98 1.24 8.40 -10.71
N ASN A 99 0.15 7.67 -10.92
CA ASN A 99 0.14 6.23 -10.74
C ASN A 99 0.70 5.48 -11.96
N ILE A 100 0.35 5.91 -13.18
CA ILE A 100 0.75 5.23 -14.42
C ILE A 100 2.12 5.73 -14.88
N ASP A 101 2.26 7.04 -15.16
CA ASP A 101 3.51 7.59 -15.68
C ASP A 101 4.64 7.44 -14.65
N GLY A 102 4.32 7.61 -13.35
CA GLY A 102 5.29 7.36 -12.29
C GLY A 102 5.81 5.92 -12.28
N THR A 103 4.93 4.93 -12.50
CA THR A 103 5.32 3.52 -12.63
C THR A 103 6.16 3.28 -13.88
N ILE A 104 5.75 3.86 -15.02
CA ILE A 104 6.49 3.79 -16.29
C ILE A 104 7.89 4.36 -16.11
N ASN A 105 8.03 5.54 -15.52
CA ASN A 105 9.31 6.24 -15.40
C ASN A 105 10.33 5.47 -14.53
N ILE A 106 9.87 4.81 -13.46
CA ILE A 106 10.76 3.96 -12.66
C ILE A 106 11.20 2.73 -13.46
N LEU A 107 10.25 2.06 -14.12
CA LEU A 107 10.55 0.88 -14.94
C LEU A 107 11.47 1.21 -16.11
N GLU A 108 11.26 2.36 -16.75
CA GLU A 108 12.09 2.84 -17.86
C GLU A 108 13.51 3.18 -17.40
N ALA A 109 13.67 3.84 -16.24
CA ALA A 109 14.98 4.06 -15.65
C ALA A 109 15.72 2.74 -15.36
N ILE A 110 15.02 1.74 -14.82
CA ILE A 110 15.59 0.39 -14.60
C ILE A 110 15.97 -0.26 -15.93
N ARG A 111 15.11 -0.19 -16.94
CA ARG A 111 15.34 -0.80 -18.26
C ARG A 111 16.59 -0.25 -18.93
N LEU A 112 16.77 1.06 -18.88
CA LEU A 112 17.85 1.77 -19.56
C LEU A 112 19.19 1.65 -18.82
N ILE A 113 19.20 1.54 -17.49
CA ILE A 113 20.40 1.70 -16.68
C ILE A 113 20.83 0.38 -16.02
N ASN A 114 19.94 -0.31 -15.31
CA ASN A 114 20.30 -1.53 -14.59
C ASN A 114 19.14 -2.53 -14.47
N LYS A 115 19.02 -3.42 -15.45
CA LYS A 115 17.99 -4.48 -15.50
C LYS A 115 18.07 -5.53 -14.37
N LYS A 116 19.13 -5.51 -13.54
CA LYS A 116 19.29 -6.45 -12.40
C LYS A 116 18.47 -6.04 -11.19
N ILE A 117 18.01 -4.79 -11.11
CA ILE A 117 17.21 -4.27 -10.01
C ILE A 117 15.89 -5.03 -9.89
N VAL A 118 15.56 -5.44 -8.66
CA VAL A 118 14.24 -6.01 -8.34
C VAL A 118 13.26 -4.87 -8.15
N PHE A 119 12.25 -4.78 -9.01
CA PHE A 119 11.16 -3.81 -8.88
C PHE A 119 9.93 -4.45 -8.24
N ILE A 120 9.42 -3.89 -7.15
CA ILE A 120 8.25 -4.39 -6.45
C ILE A 120 7.17 -3.31 -6.42
N TYR A 121 6.07 -3.59 -7.10
CA TYR A 121 4.94 -2.68 -7.28
C TYR A 121 3.81 -2.95 -6.31
N ALA A 122 3.31 -1.90 -5.66
CA ALA A 122 2.11 -1.94 -4.84
C ALA A 122 0.85 -1.74 -5.70
N SER A 123 0.29 -2.83 -6.18
CA SER A 123 -1.01 -2.89 -6.81
C SER A 123 -2.14 -2.97 -5.76
N SER A 124 -3.36 -3.26 -6.17
CA SER A 124 -4.55 -3.27 -5.31
C SER A 124 -5.52 -4.36 -5.73
N ASP A 125 -6.36 -4.82 -4.81
CA ASP A 125 -7.54 -5.63 -5.10
C ASP A 125 -8.55 -4.91 -6.00
N LYS A 126 -8.56 -3.57 -5.97
CA LYS A 126 -9.41 -2.73 -6.83
C LYS A 126 -9.04 -2.83 -8.32
N ALA A 127 -7.81 -3.24 -8.64
CA ALA A 127 -7.40 -3.47 -10.02
C ALA A 127 -8.22 -4.58 -10.72
N TYR A 128 -8.82 -5.49 -9.97
CA TYR A 128 -9.68 -6.53 -10.51
C TYR A 128 -11.08 -6.04 -10.93
N GLY A 129 -11.52 -4.87 -10.45
CA GLY A 129 -12.91 -4.41 -10.62
C GLY A 129 -13.89 -5.19 -9.77
N GLU A 130 -15.12 -5.36 -10.25
CA GLU A 130 -16.17 -6.10 -9.52
C GLU A 130 -15.79 -7.58 -9.34
N LEU A 131 -16.06 -8.10 -8.14
CA LEU A 131 -15.78 -9.50 -7.82
C LEU A 131 -16.82 -10.43 -8.42
N VAL A 132 -16.37 -11.26 -9.34
CA VAL A 132 -17.14 -12.40 -9.86
C VAL A 132 -16.67 -13.66 -9.12
N GLY A 133 -17.63 -14.40 -8.53
CA GLY A 133 -17.32 -15.60 -7.77
C GLY A 133 -16.98 -15.36 -6.29
N LYS A 134 -16.16 -16.27 -5.70
CA LYS A 134 -15.92 -16.32 -4.25
C LYS A 134 -14.81 -15.36 -3.79
N SER A 135 -13.75 -15.22 -4.58
CA SER A 135 -12.57 -14.39 -4.25
C SER A 135 -11.72 -14.14 -5.49
N TYR A 136 -10.99 -13.02 -5.52
CA TYR A 136 -10.01 -12.74 -6.58
C TYR A 136 -8.83 -13.72 -6.53
N LYS A 137 -8.43 -14.23 -7.69
CA LYS A 137 -7.21 -15.01 -7.90
C LYS A 137 -6.26 -14.24 -8.82
N GLU A 138 -4.96 -14.53 -8.77
CA GLU A 138 -3.95 -13.79 -9.51
C GLU A 138 -4.05 -13.92 -11.04
N ASN A 139 -4.71 -14.96 -11.52
CA ASN A 139 -5.00 -15.20 -12.95
C ASN A 139 -6.29 -14.53 -13.44
N HIS A 140 -7.06 -13.89 -12.56
CA HIS A 140 -8.22 -13.12 -12.99
C HIS A 140 -7.78 -11.88 -13.77
N GLN A 141 -8.57 -11.50 -14.77
CA GLN A 141 -8.36 -10.28 -15.54
C GLN A 141 -8.46 -9.04 -14.67
N LEU A 142 -7.68 -8.03 -15.01
CA LEU A 142 -7.77 -6.71 -14.40
C LEU A 142 -8.82 -5.89 -15.14
N LYS A 143 -9.85 -5.45 -14.43
CA LYS A 143 -11.04 -4.76 -14.96
C LYS A 143 -11.41 -3.57 -14.09
N GLY A 144 -10.43 -2.72 -13.74
CA GLY A 144 -10.71 -1.49 -13.00
C GLY A 144 -11.70 -0.62 -13.75
N ILE A 145 -12.63 0.02 -13.02
CA ILE A 145 -13.73 0.79 -13.60
C ILE A 145 -13.55 2.28 -13.30
N TYR A 146 -13.24 2.61 -12.05
CA TYR A 146 -13.12 3.99 -11.60
C TYR A 146 -11.67 4.50 -11.72
N PRO A 147 -11.41 5.82 -11.74
CA PRO A 147 -10.07 6.34 -12.02
C PRO A 147 -8.94 5.73 -11.20
N TYR A 148 -9.14 5.53 -9.90
CA TYR A 148 -8.16 4.83 -9.06
C TYR A 148 -7.96 3.37 -9.50
N ASP A 149 -9.05 2.64 -9.70
CA ASP A 149 -9.04 1.22 -10.06
C ASP A 149 -8.35 1.03 -11.41
N VAL A 150 -8.72 1.85 -12.41
CA VAL A 150 -8.09 1.90 -13.75
C VAL A 150 -6.60 2.19 -13.63
N SER A 151 -6.21 3.19 -12.82
CA SER A 151 -4.79 3.52 -12.66
C SER A 151 -3.99 2.35 -12.09
N LYS A 152 -4.57 1.58 -11.16
CA LYS A 152 -3.92 0.38 -10.60
C LYS A 152 -3.88 -0.78 -11.58
N SER A 153 -4.96 -0.99 -12.36
CA SER A 153 -4.98 -2.01 -13.43
C SER A 153 -3.95 -1.71 -14.51
N ALA A 154 -3.90 -0.47 -14.99
CA ALA A 154 -2.97 -0.05 -16.04
C ALA A 154 -1.50 -0.17 -15.57
N SER A 155 -1.17 0.33 -14.39
CA SER A 155 0.19 0.24 -13.85
C SER A 155 0.63 -1.22 -13.59
N ASP A 156 -0.29 -2.08 -13.16
CA ASP A 156 -0.05 -3.51 -12.97
C ASP A 156 0.27 -4.19 -14.32
N LEU A 157 -0.53 -3.91 -15.36
CA LEU A 157 -0.30 -4.42 -16.72
C LEU A 157 0.99 -3.87 -17.35
N VAL A 158 1.29 -2.59 -17.15
CA VAL A 158 2.57 -1.98 -17.57
C VAL A 158 3.74 -2.71 -16.92
N ALA A 159 3.70 -2.93 -15.61
CA ALA A 159 4.75 -3.63 -14.90
C ALA A 159 4.94 -5.08 -15.42
N GLN A 160 3.84 -5.79 -15.70
CA GLN A 160 3.89 -7.11 -16.32
C GLN A 160 4.51 -7.07 -17.72
N SER A 161 4.14 -6.07 -18.53
CA SER A 161 4.68 -5.87 -19.89
C SER A 161 6.18 -5.67 -19.85
N TYR A 162 6.70 -4.79 -19.00
CA TYR A 162 8.14 -4.57 -18.86
C TYR A 162 8.89 -5.84 -18.43
N SER A 163 8.30 -6.64 -17.57
CA SER A 163 8.90 -7.93 -17.21
C SER A 163 8.96 -8.91 -18.39
N LYS A 164 7.84 -9.07 -19.12
CA LYS A 164 7.71 -10.03 -20.22
C LYS A 164 8.53 -9.62 -21.43
N THR A 165 8.51 -8.34 -21.80
CA THR A 165 9.12 -7.82 -23.03
C THR A 165 10.62 -7.56 -22.84
N TYR A 166 11.01 -6.95 -21.71
CA TYR A 166 12.39 -6.49 -21.50
C TYR A 166 13.17 -7.32 -20.48
N GLY A 167 12.55 -8.35 -19.88
CA GLY A 167 13.19 -9.25 -18.91
C GLY A 167 13.48 -8.63 -17.55
N LEU A 168 12.78 -7.55 -17.16
CA LEU A 168 12.95 -6.94 -15.86
C LEU A 168 12.44 -7.87 -14.75
N LYS A 169 13.10 -7.85 -13.59
CA LYS A 169 12.64 -8.55 -12.39
C LYS A 169 11.52 -7.76 -11.71
N VAL A 170 10.27 -8.16 -11.91
CA VAL A 170 9.07 -7.48 -11.43
C VAL A 170 8.29 -8.34 -10.44
N GLY A 171 8.04 -7.81 -9.27
CA GLY A 171 7.12 -8.35 -8.27
C GLY A 171 5.90 -7.44 -8.13
N ILE A 172 4.71 -8.02 -8.12
CA ILE A 172 3.45 -7.29 -7.99
C ILE A 172 2.69 -7.85 -6.79
N ILE A 173 2.32 -6.97 -5.87
CA ILE A 173 1.45 -7.33 -4.74
C ILE A 173 0.11 -6.60 -4.92
N ARG A 174 -0.95 -7.38 -5.09
CA ARG A 174 -2.34 -6.91 -5.08
C ARG A 174 -2.87 -7.07 -3.66
N CYS A 175 -2.99 -5.95 -2.96
CA CYS A 175 -3.28 -5.96 -1.53
C CYS A 175 -4.72 -5.47 -1.26
N GLY A 176 -5.34 -6.00 -0.21
CA GLY A 176 -6.61 -5.51 0.33
C GLY A 176 -6.46 -4.18 1.08
N ASN A 177 -7.48 -3.82 1.86
CA ASN A 177 -7.48 -2.57 2.62
C ASN A 177 -6.53 -2.67 3.82
N ILE A 178 -5.37 -2.04 3.69
CA ILE A 178 -4.34 -2.02 4.75
C ILE A 178 -4.80 -1.11 5.88
N TYR A 179 -4.66 -1.58 7.14
CA TYR A 179 -4.86 -0.79 8.34
C TYR A 179 -3.74 -1.01 9.35
N GLY A 180 -3.56 -0.07 10.27
CA GLY A 180 -2.55 -0.16 11.31
C GLY A 180 -2.08 1.20 11.82
N PRO A 181 -1.00 1.22 12.61
CA PRO A 181 -0.31 2.44 13.04
C PRO A 181 0.19 3.30 11.87
N ALA A 182 0.39 4.59 12.14
CA ALA A 182 0.98 5.55 11.20
C ALA A 182 0.18 5.78 9.89
N ASP A 183 -1.14 5.52 9.89
CA ASP A 183 -2.02 6.00 8.83
C ASP A 183 -2.52 7.40 9.15
N TYR A 184 -1.95 8.39 8.46
CA TYR A 184 -2.29 9.82 8.66
C TYR A 184 -3.51 10.26 7.86
N ASN A 185 -4.12 9.35 7.08
CA ASN A 185 -5.27 9.70 6.26
C ASN A 185 -6.59 9.45 6.99
N LEU A 186 -7.19 10.51 7.53
CA LEU A 186 -8.45 10.46 8.27
C LEU A 186 -9.69 10.19 7.40
N ASP A 187 -9.56 10.27 6.07
CA ASP A 187 -10.62 9.88 5.14
C ASP A 187 -10.76 8.37 4.99
N ARG A 188 -9.79 7.60 5.48
CA ARG A 188 -9.91 6.15 5.59
C ARG A 188 -10.76 5.75 6.78
N LEU A 189 -11.48 4.64 6.65
CA LEU A 189 -12.47 4.20 7.63
C LEU A 189 -11.89 4.07 9.04
N ILE A 190 -10.85 3.27 9.23
CA ILE A 190 -10.31 2.94 10.57
C ILE A 190 -9.68 4.15 11.25
N PRO A 191 -8.79 4.95 10.63
CA PRO A 191 -8.30 6.20 11.18
C PRO A 191 -9.44 7.18 11.55
N GLY A 192 -10.38 7.35 10.62
CA GLY A 192 -11.53 8.24 10.82
C GLY A 192 -12.39 7.84 12.01
N ILE A 193 -12.69 6.55 12.17
CA ILE A 193 -13.43 6.04 13.33
C ILE A 193 -12.66 6.34 14.62
N ILE A 194 -11.39 5.92 14.69
CA ILE A 194 -10.62 6.04 15.94
C ILE A 194 -10.45 7.50 16.36
N ILE A 195 -10.03 8.38 15.45
CA ILE A 195 -9.79 9.79 15.78
C ILE A 195 -11.09 10.50 16.15
N ASN A 196 -12.18 10.26 15.41
CA ASN A 196 -13.46 10.89 15.75
C ASN A 196 -14.00 10.36 17.10
N THR A 197 -13.81 9.08 17.41
CA THR A 197 -14.17 8.51 18.72
C THR A 197 -13.35 9.14 19.84
N LEU A 198 -12.03 9.31 19.68
CA LEU A 198 -11.16 9.98 20.67
C LEU A 198 -11.56 11.43 20.91
N LYS A 199 -11.98 12.13 19.86
CA LYS A 199 -12.36 13.55 19.92
C LYS A 199 -13.83 13.82 20.22
N ASN A 200 -14.63 12.81 20.50
CA ASN A 200 -16.10 12.93 20.66
C ASN A 200 -16.79 13.57 19.43
N LYS A 201 -16.25 13.35 18.22
CA LYS A 201 -16.80 13.89 16.99
C LYS A 201 -17.66 12.86 16.28
N ARG A 202 -18.60 13.35 15.47
CA ARG A 202 -19.48 12.50 14.65
C ARG A 202 -18.67 11.65 13.65
N ILE A 203 -18.92 10.35 13.63
CA ILE A 203 -18.35 9.42 12.65
C ILE A 203 -19.21 9.46 11.39
N VAL A 204 -18.56 9.61 10.22
CA VAL A 204 -19.25 9.66 8.93
C VAL A 204 -18.88 8.43 8.11
N ILE A 205 -19.88 7.63 7.73
CA ILE A 205 -19.74 6.51 6.77
C ILE A 205 -20.37 6.97 5.45
N ARG A 206 -19.53 7.10 4.40
CA ARG A 206 -19.97 7.65 3.10
C ARG A 206 -20.81 6.68 2.29
N SER A 207 -20.50 5.37 2.37
CA SER A 207 -21.26 4.29 1.74
C SER A 207 -22.46 3.87 2.60
N SER A 208 -23.17 2.84 2.17
CA SER A 208 -24.21 2.19 2.98
C SER A 208 -23.69 1.55 4.28
N GLY A 209 -22.37 1.45 4.43
CA GLY A 209 -21.72 0.72 5.52
C GLY A 209 -21.75 -0.81 5.37
N LYS A 210 -22.43 -1.34 4.36
CA LYS A 210 -22.64 -2.79 4.14
C LYS A 210 -21.68 -3.40 3.11
N LEU A 211 -20.82 -2.59 2.47
CA LEU A 211 -19.84 -3.05 1.51
C LEU A 211 -18.75 -3.89 2.17
N ILE A 212 -18.44 -5.05 1.60
CA ILE A 212 -17.45 -5.98 2.18
C ILE A 212 -16.06 -5.63 1.67
N ARG A 213 -15.10 -5.54 2.60
CA ARG A 213 -13.70 -5.26 2.34
C ARG A 213 -12.81 -6.31 3.01
N ASP A 214 -11.69 -6.61 2.37
CA ASP A 214 -10.62 -7.42 2.92
C ASP A 214 -9.68 -6.52 3.71
N TYR A 215 -9.69 -6.63 5.05
CA TYR A 215 -8.86 -5.79 5.92
C TYR A 215 -7.60 -6.53 6.36
N ILE A 216 -6.44 -6.02 5.94
CA ILE A 216 -5.15 -6.60 6.28
C ILE A 216 -4.32 -5.68 7.17
N TYR A 217 -3.73 -6.26 8.22
CA TYR A 217 -2.84 -5.53 9.12
C TYR A 217 -1.54 -5.17 8.42
N VAL A 218 -1.09 -3.93 8.61
CA VAL A 218 0.05 -3.36 7.89
C VAL A 218 1.34 -4.15 8.06
N TYR A 219 1.57 -4.75 9.23
CA TYR A 219 2.74 -5.57 9.50
C TYR A 219 2.76 -6.85 8.65
N ASP A 220 1.62 -7.54 8.52
CA ASP A 220 1.50 -8.71 7.65
C ASP A 220 1.70 -8.34 6.18
N ALA A 221 1.13 -7.21 5.76
CA ALA A 221 1.36 -6.70 4.40
C ALA A 221 2.85 -6.43 4.18
N ALA A 222 3.51 -5.65 5.03
CA ALA A 222 4.93 -5.30 4.90
C ALA A 222 5.84 -6.53 4.87
N LYS A 223 5.55 -7.55 5.69
CA LYS A 223 6.26 -8.84 5.63
C LYS A 223 6.17 -9.50 4.26
N ALA A 224 5.01 -9.47 3.61
CA ALA A 224 4.85 -10.04 2.26
C ALA A 224 5.78 -9.38 1.24
N TYR A 225 5.93 -8.04 1.29
CA TYR A 225 6.85 -7.31 0.42
C TYR A 225 8.31 -7.72 0.64
N ILE A 226 8.75 -7.86 1.89
CA ILE A 226 10.11 -8.31 2.22
C ILE A 226 10.35 -9.74 1.76
N MET A 227 9.38 -10.63 2.01
CA MET A 227 9.49 -12.04 1.59
C MET A 227 9.56 -12.15 0.07
N LEU A 228 8.77 -11.35 -0.66
CA LEU A 228 8.84 -11.28 -2.11
C LEU A 228 10.21 -10.79 -2.59
N MET A 229 10.73 -9.68 -2.04
CA MET A 229 12.07 -9.20 -2.36
C MET A 229 13.13 -10.28 -2.17
N LYS A 230 13.15 -10.92 -1.00
CA LYS A 230 14.12 -11.99 -0.68
C LYS A 230 14.03 -13.17 -1.67
N LYS A 231 12.81 -13.57 -2.07
CA LYS A 231 12.60 -14.60 -3.07
C LYS A 231 13.13 -14.18 -4.45
N MET A 232 12.84 -12.96 -4.88
CA MET A 232 13.23 -12.45 -6.20
C MET A 232 14.74 -12.26 -6.33
N LEU A 233 15.42 -11.87 -5.26
CA LEU A 233 16.89 -11.74 -5.26
C LEU A 233 17.59 -13.09 -5.48
N LYS A 234 16.98 -14.19 -5.03
CA LYS A 234 17.53 -15.56 -5.14
C LYS A 234 17.03 -16.34 -6.36
N ASN A 235 16.15 -15.76 -7.19
CA ASN A 235 15.46 -16.50 -8.25
C ASN A 235 15.73 -15.88 -9.62
N SER A 236 15.84 -16.72 -10.67
CA SER A 236 15.99 -16.30 -12.06
C SER A 236 14.67 -15.89 -12.72
N LYS A 237 13.53 -16.36 -12.22
CA LYS A 237 12.19 -15.97 -12.70
C LYS A 237 12.01 -14.45 -12.66
N LYS A 238 11.40 -13.88 -13.69
CA LYS A 238 11.29 -12.44 -13.87
C LYS A 238 10.01 -11.84 -13.30
N LEU A 239 8.89 -12.55 -13.36
CA LEU A 239 7.59 -12.04 -12.96
C LEU A 239 6.97 -12.83 -11.79
N PHE A 240 6.63 -12.12 -10.74
CA PHE A 240 5.93 -12.65 -9.56
C PHE A 240 4.70 -11.80 -9.27
N ILE A 241 3.53 -12.41 -9.14
CA ILE A 241 2.27 -11.74 -8.80
C ILE A 241 1.62 -12.48 -7.64
N TYR A 242 1.27 -11.75 -6.58
CA TYR A 242 0.64 -12.33 -5.40
C TYR A 242 -0.49 -11.45 -4.87
N ASN A 243 -1.59 -12.11 -4.52
CA ASN A 243 -2.65 -11.53 -3.71
C ASN A 243 -2.26 -11.60 -2.24
N ILE A 244 -2.33 -10.48 -1.55
CA ILE A 244 -2.06 -10.36 -0.12
C ILE A 244 -3.32 -9.85 0.56
N GLY A 245 -4.11 -10.78 1.05
CA GLY A 245 -5.38 -10.56 1.74
C GLY A 245 -5.38 -11.15 3.14
N SER A 246 -6.51 -11.04 3.81
CA SER A 246 -6.68 -11.54 5.17
C SER A 246 -7.80 -12.59 5.26
N LYS A 247 -8.09 -13.01 6.48
CA LYS A 247 -9.30 -13.77 6.83
C LYS A 247 -10.47 -12.84 7.21
N HIS A 248 -10.22 -11.52 7.31
CA HIS A 248 -11.15 -10.54 7.87
C HIS A 248 -11.86 -9.76 6.76
N ASN A 249 -12.89 -10.40 6.20
CA ASN A 249 -13.75 -9.80 5.18
C ASN A 249 -14.98 -9.22 5.87
N LEU A 250 -14.92 -7.92 6.19
CA LEU A 250 -15.90 -7.25 7.06
C LEU A 250 -16.55 -6.07 6.35
N THR A 251 -17.73 -5.71 6.82
CA THR A 251 -18.39 -4.46 6.44
C THR A 251 -17.85 -3.30 7.27
N ALA A 252 -18.07 -2.06 6.81
CA ALA A 252 -17.68 -0.86 7.56
C ALA A 252 -18.40 -0.78 8.92
N LEU A 253 -19.67 -1.19 8.99
CA LEU A 253 -20.44 -1.20 10.25
C LEU A 253 -19.91 -2.22 11.26
N ILE A 254 -19.53 -3.44 10.81
CA ILE A 254 -18.93 -4.44 11.68
C ILE A 254 -17.56 -3.94 12.20
N MET A 255 -16.76 -3.32 11.33
CA MET A 255 -15.47 -2.75 11.75
C MET A 255 -15.64 -1.62 12.76
N LEU A 256 -16.63 -0.74 12.57
CA LEU A 256 -16.99 0.31 13.50
C LEU A 256 -17.37 -0.27 14.87
N ASP A 257 -18.27 -1.25 14.92
CA ASP A 257 -18.69 -1.89 16.17
C ASP A 257 -17.50 -2.48 16.94
N LYS A 258 -16.62 -3.21 16.24
CA LYS A 258 -15.41 -3.77 16.85
C LYS A 258 -14.50 -2.71 17.46
N ILE A 259 -14.23 -1.62 16.73
CA ILE A 259 -13.37 -0.53 17.21
C ILE A 259 -14.01 0.15 18.42
N GLN A 260 -15.31 0.43 18.39
CA GLN A 260 -16.01 1.09 19.49
C GLN A 260 -16.05 0.22 20.75
N LYS A 261 -16.25 -1.10 20.61
CA LYS A 261 -16.16 -2.04 21.74
C LYS A 261 -14.77 -2.02 22.39
N LEU A 262 -13.71 -2.04 21.58
CA LEU A 262 -12.33 -1.96 22.08
C LEU A 262 -12.01 -0.62 22.76
N MET A 263 -12.61 0.46 22.26
CA MET A 263 -12.46 1.81 22.85
C MET A 263 -13.40 2.07 24.03
N LYS A 264 -14.31 1.13 24.36
CA LYS A 264 -15.35 1.26 25.38
C LYS A 264 -16.17 2.56 25.22
N LYS A 265 -16.46 2.93 23.98
CA LYS A 265 -17.14 4.19 23.66
C LYS A 265 -18.00 4.03 22.41
N LYS A 266 -19.28 4.41 22.50
CA LYS A 266 -20.26 4.28 21.42
C LYS A 266 -20.62 5.67 20.87
N ILE A 267 -20.47 5.86 19.56
CA ILE A 267 -20.90 7.05 18.82
C ILE A 267 -21.72 6.58 17.63
N THR A 268 -22.95 7.02 17.51
CA THR A 268 -23.82 6.69 16.39
C THR A 268 -23.28 7.33 15.11
N PRO A 269 -23.00 6.55 14.05
CA PRO A 269 -22.45 7.11 12.81
C PRO A 269 -23.54 7.82 11.99
N LEU A 270 -23.13 8.81 11.22
CA LEU A 270 -23.91 9.33 10.10
C LEU A 270 -23.61 8.49 8.85
N ILE A 271 -24.61 7.76 8.37
CA ILE A 271 -24.52 7.02 7.13
C ILE A 271 -25.04 7.89 5.99
N LYS A 272 -24.15 8.36 5.11
CA LYS A 272 -24.54 9.23 3.97
C LYS A 272 -25.11 8.46 2.78
N ASN A 273 -24.70 7.21 2.59
CA ASN A 273 -25.08 6.33 1.48
C ASN A 273 -25.02 6.99 0.09
N ASN A 274 -24.08 7.90 -0.10
CA ASN A 274 -23.91 8.67 -1.33
C ASN A 274 -22.72 8.23 -2.19
N SER A 275 -22.07 7.12 -1.83
CA SER A 275 -20.96 6.58 -2.59
C SER A 275 -21.47 5.74 -3.77
N LYS A 276 -21.48 6.33 -4.97
CA LYS A 276 -21.92 5.69 -6.22
C LYS A 276 -20.81 4.91 -6.95
N ILE A 277 -19.54 5.08 -6.52
CA ILE A 277 -18.34 4.62 -7.23
C ILE A 277 -17.54 3.61 -6.39
N GLU A 278 -18.21 2.61 -5.84
CA GLU A 278 -17.56 1.60 -5.01
C GLU A 278 -17.93 0.17 -5.41
N ILE A 279 -16.92 -0.70 -5.43
CA ILE A 279 -17.07 -2.14 -5.62
C ILE A 279 -17.85 -2.72 -4.43
N LYS A 280 -18.85 -3.56 -4.70
CA LYS A 280 -19.73 -4.11 -3.64
C LYS A 280 -19.01 -5.05 -2.69
N LYS A 281 -18.16 -5.92 -3.22
CA LYS A 281 -17.45 -6.95 -2.45
C LYS A 281 -16.01 -7.10 -2.91
N GLN A 282 -15.08 -7.10 -1.99
CA GLN A 282 -13.66 -7.34 -2.24
C GLN A 282 -13.17 -8.44 -1.29
N LYS A 283 -12.59 -9.49 -1.85
CA LYS A 283 -12.01 -10.61 -1.11
C LYS A 283 -10.88 -11.23 -1.92
N LEU A 284 -9.69 -11.28 -1.36
CA LEU A 284 -8.51 -11.85 -2.00
C LEU A 284 -8.29 -13.31 -1.59
N ASN A 285 -7.91 -14.13 -2.54
CA ASN A 285 -7.39 -15.46 -2.28
C ASN A 285 -5.86 -15.38 -2.21
N TYR A 286 -5.29 -15.64 -1.03
CA TYR A 286 -3.85 -15.60 -0.78
C TYR A 286 -3.16 -16.97 -0.84
N GLN A 287 -3.83 -18.01 -1.34
CA GLN A 287 -3.28 -19.37 -1.36
C GLN A 287 -1.99 -19.50 -2.16
N LYS A 288 -1.83 -18.71 -3.23
CA LYS A 288 -0.58 -18.67 -3.99
C LYS A 288 0.58 -18.11 -3.16
N ALA A 289 0.36 -17.02 -2.44
CA ALA A 289 1.34 -16.46 -1.52
C ALA A 289 1.70 -17.47 -0.40
N PHE A 290 0.72 -18.18 0.14
CA PHE A 290 0.96 -19.23 1.12
C PHE A 290 1.84 -20.36 0.57
N LYS A 291 1.50 -20.88 -0.61
CA LYS A 291 2.25 -21.99 -1.23
C LYS A 291 3.67 -21.59 -1.64
N GLU A 292 3.82 -20.45 -2.30
CA GLU A 292 5.06 -20.06 -2.96
C GLU A 292 5.97 -19.15 -2.12
N LEU A 293 5.41 -18.27 -1.27
CA LEU A 293 6.18 -17.40 -0.36
C LEU A 293 6.22 -17.93 1.07
N LYS A 294 5.42 -18.96 1.41
CA LYS A 294 5.17 -19.39 2.81
C LYS A 294 4.58 -18.27 3.66
N TRP A 295 3.93 -17.30 3.01
CA TRP A 295 3.28 -16.17 3.66
C TRP A 295 1.81 -16.47 3.95
N LYS A 296 1.36 -16.11 5.13
CA LYS A 296 -0.06 -16.11 5.53
C LYS A 296 -0.33 -14.94 6.47
N PRO A 297 -1.57 -14.40 6.49
CA PRO A 297 -1.93 -13.38 7.48
C PRO A 297 -1.86 -14.01 8.88
N SER A 298 -1.12 -13.38 9.77
CA SER A 298 -0.83 -13.86 11.12
C SER A 298 -1.48 -13.01 12.21
N ALA A 299 -1.86 -11.78 11.90
CA ALA A 299 -2.43 -10.85 12.87
C ALA A 299 -3.80 -11.32 13.38
N ASN A 300 -3.95 -11.30 14.70
CA ASN A 300 -5.26 -11.34 15.33
C ASN A 300 -5.92 -9.98 15.19
N LEU A 301 -7.17 -9.92 14.73
CA LEU A 301 -7.85 -8.67 14.43
C LEU A 301 -7.97 -7.75 15.67
N GLU A 302 -8.37 -8.29 16.80
CA GLU A 302 -8.59 -7.50 18.02
C GLU A 302 -7.28 -6.94 18.56
N LYS A 303 -6.24 -7.78 18.63
CA LYS A 303 -4.91 -7.33 19.06
C LYS A 303 -4.35 -6.24 18.15
N SER A 304 -4.43 -6.41 16.85
CA SER A 304 -3.93 -5.42 15.88
C SER A 304 -4.75 -4.13 15.84
N LEU A 305 -6.06 -4.21 16.08
CA LEU A 305 -6.89 -3.02 16.28
C LEU A 305 -6.53 -2.29 17.58
N LEU A 306 -6.29 -3.02 18.69
CA LEU A 306 -5.84 -2.43 19.96
C LEU A 306 -4.47 -1.72 19.80
N GLU A 307 -3.51 -2.34 19.12
CA GLU A 307 -2.21 -1.71 18.80
C GLU A 307 -2.41 -0.43 17.98
N THR A 308 -3.30 -0.49 17.00
CA THR A 308 -3.65 0.66 16.16
C THR A 308 -4.27 1.79 17.00
N ILE A 309 -5.26 1.48 17.85
CA ILE A 309 -5.91 2.44 18.74
C ILE A 309 -4.90 3.09 19.70
N LYS A 310 -4.05 2.29 20.36
CA LYS A 310 -2.99 2.79 21.25
C LYS A 310 -2.03 3.73 20.53
N TRP A 311 -1.68 3.43 19.28
CA TRP A 311 -0.83 4.32 18.49
C TRP A 311 -1.50 5.69 18.27
N TYR A 312 -2.79 5.71 17.90
CA TYR A 312 -3.54 6.98 17.72
C TYR A 312 -3.71 7.75 19.02
N GLN A 313 -3.96 7.07 20.16
CA GLN A 313 -4.02 7.68 21.47
C GLN A 313 -2.70 8.40 21.81
N LYS A 314 -1.58 7.70 21.66
CA LYS A 314 -0.24 8.25 21.91
C LYS A 314 0.11 9.42 20.99
N ASN A 315 -0.38 9.42 19.77
CA ASN A 315 -0.03 10.38 18.73
C ASN A 315 -1.19 11.34 18.38
N LEU A 316 -2.15 11.52 19.27
CA LEU A 316 -3.35 12.33 19.01
C LEU A 316 -3.03 13.77 18.61
N SER A 317 -1.95 14.35 19.14
CA SER A 317 -1.48 15.69 18.81
C SER A 317 -1.13 15.89 17.33
N TYR A 318 -0.84 14.80 16.60
CA TYR A 318 -0.56 14.88 15.16
C TYR A 318 -1.80 15.10 14.30
N PHE A 319 -2.97 14.96 14.89
CA PHE A 319 -4.27 15.02 14.21
C PHE A 319 -5.12 16.22 14.70
N LYS A 320 -4.46 17.30 15.09
CA LYS A 320 -5.10 18.56 15.48
C LYS A 320 -5.91 19.19 14.37
#